data_1b00b8b62574c3c0ac6e6ffd16dd396b
#
_entry.id   1b00b8b62574c3c0ac6e6ffd16dd396b
#
_cell.length_a   1.000
_cell.length_b   1.000
_cell.length_c   1.000
_cell.angle_alpha   90.00
_cell.angle_beta   90.00
_cell.angle_gamma   90.00
#
_symmetry.space_group_name_H-M   'P 1'
#
loop_
_entity.id
_entity.type
_entity.pdbx_description
1 polymer ?
#
loop_
_entity_poly.entity_id
_entity_poly.type
_entity_poly.pdbx_seq_one_letter_code
_entity_poly.pdbx_strand_id
1 'polypeptide(L)'
;MIIKHFEAIKAEPVTTAGATKTKIRWLITKADGATGYAMRVFEMEPGAVIPSHTHDFEQHEIFVLEGSAKVTSGGKEFRAKKGDAIFVPVGEAHSYINDGKKPFKFICVIPVK
;
A
#
# COMPACT_ATOMS: atom_id res chain seq x y z
N MET A 1 -0.90 25.26 0.56
CA MET A 1 -1.01 24.12 1.49
C MET A 1 -2.37 23.46 1.28
N ILE A 2 -2.40 22.13 1.22
CA ILE A 2 -3.64 21.34 1.09
C ILE A 2 -3.73 20.42 2.28
N ILE A 3 -4.90 20.36 2.91
CA ILE A 3 -5.17 19.44 4.02
C ILE A 3 -6.40 18.63 3.67
N LYS A 4 -6.28 17.31 3.73
CA LYS A 4 -7.38 16.37 3.47
C LYS A 4 -7.43 15.34 4.57
N HIS A 5 -8.63 14.93 4.97
CA HIS A 5 -8.80 13.76 5.84
C HIS A 5 -8.96 12.51 4.96
N PHE A 6 -8.27 11.42 5.30
CA PHE A 6 -8.25 10.25 4.41
C PHE A 6 -9.65 9.63 4.24
N GLU A 7 -10.50 9.69 5.27
CA GLU A 7 -11.86 9.14 5.18
C GLU A 7 -12.78 9.97 4.29
N ALA A 8 -12.44 11.23 4.01
CA ALA A 8 -13.19 12.06 3.08
C ALA A 8 -12.84 11.77 1.62
N ILE A 9 -11.80 10.99 1.38
CA ILE A 9 -11.35 10.62 0.02
C ILE A 9 -11.98 9.28 -0.34
N LYS A 10 -12.60 9.21 -1.53
CA LYS A 10 -13.26 8.00 -1.99
C LYS A 10 -12.28 6.83 -2.07
N ALA A 11 -12.66 5.70 -1.45
CA ALA A 11 -11.93 4.46 -1.59
C ALA A 11 -12.30 3.78 -2.90
N GLU A 12 -11.30 3.25 -3.59
CA GLU A 12 -11.45 2.56 -4.87
C GLU A 12 -10.89 1.14 -4.77
N PRO A 13 -11.38 0.19 -5.58
CA PRO A 13 -10.75 -1.12 -5.63
C PRO A 13 -9.32 -1.02 -6.13
N VAL A 14 -8.43 -1.86 -5.60
CA VAL A 14 -7.06 -1.99 -6.10
C VAL A 14 -7.12 -2.73 -7.44
N THR A 15 -6.39 -2.21 -8.44
CA THR A 15 -6.42 -2.73 -9.80
C THR A 15 -5.37 -3.81 -10.09
N THR A 16 -4.48 -4.10 -9.16
CA THR A 16 -3.51 -5.18 -9.29
C THR A 16 -4.23 -6.50 -9.59
N ALA A 17 -3.80 -7.21 -10.63
CA ALA A 17 -4.44 -8.46 -11.03
C ALA A 17 -4.45 -9.46 -9.87
N GLY A 18 -5.62 -10.02 -9.57
CA GLY A 18 -5.81 -10.99 -8.50
C GLY A 18 -5.93 -10.39 -7.10
N ALA A 19 -5.88 -9.06 -6.95
CA ALA A 19 -6.11 -8.42 -5.66
C ALA A 19 -7.56 -8.61 -5.21
N THR A 20 -7.74 -8.94 -3.94
CA THR A 20 -9.07 -9.19 -3.35
C THR A 20 -9.24 -8.38 -2.07
N LYS A 21 -10.48 -7.95 -1.77
CA LYS A 21 -10.88 -7.31 -0.51
C LYS A 21 -9.95 -6.16 -0.10
N THR A 22 -9.45 -5.41 -1.06
CA THR A 22 -8.50 -4.32 -0.84
C THR A 22 -8.97 -3.06 -1.53
N LYS A 23 -8.89 -1.94 -0.80
CA LYS A 23 -9.25 -0.62 -1.31
C LYS A 23 -8.05 0.32 -1.20
N ILE A 24 -8.00 1.29 -2.10
CA ILE A 24 -6.97 2.32 -2.12
C ILE A 24 -7.62 3.70 -2.07
N ARG A 25 -7.01 4.59 -1.28
CA ARG A 25 -7.37 6.01 -1.27
C ARG A 25 -6.15 6.82 -1.71
N TRP A 26 -6.31 7.57 -2.78
CA TRP A 26 -5.25 8.43 -3.31
C TRP A 26 -5.28 9.75 -2.58
N LEU A 27 -4.42 9.93 -1.58
CA LEU A 27 -4.44 11.10 -0.71
C LEU A 27 -3.86 12.33 -1.37
N ILE A 28 -2.62 12.23 -1.84
CA ILE A 28 -1.92 13.32 -2.52
C ILE A 28 -1.39 12.78 -3.84
N THR A 29 -1.73 13.46 -4.93
CA THR A 29 -1.37 13.02 -6.27
C THR A 29 -0.88 14.19 -7.11
N LYS A 30 -0.48 13.88 -8.32
CA LYS A 30 -0.13 14.88 -9.34
C LYS A 30 -1.27 15.88 -9.59
N ALA A 31 -2.52 15.43 -9.47
CA ALA A 31 -3.68 16.30 -9.62
C ALA A 31 -3.75 17.41 -8.56
N ASP A 32 -3.14 17.19 -7.40
CA ASP A 32 -3.02 18.21 -6.34
C ASP A 32 -1.83 19.14 -6.55
N GLY A 33 -1.03 18.90 -7.58
CA GLY A 33 0.17 19.68 -7.87
C GLY A 33 1.45 19.04 -7.34
N ALA A 34 1.40 17.80 -6.82
CA ALA A 34 2.60 17.13 -6.34
C ALA A 34 3.51 16.75 -7.52
N THR A 35 4.78 17.10 -7.42
CA THR A 35 5.77 16.84 -8.48
C THR A 35 6.80 15.77 -8.08
N GLY A 36 6.92 15.46 -6.79
CA GLY A 36 7.90 14.49 -6.30
C GLY A 36 7.29 13.14 -5.94
N TYR A 37 6.28 13.14 -5.10
CA TYR A 37 5.74 11.91 -4.50
C TYR A 37 4.23 11.91 -4.51
N ALA A 38 3.64 10.70 -4.60
CA ALA A 38 2.23 10.46 -4.38
C ALA A 38 2.07 9.67 -3.09
N MET A 39 1.00 9.97 -2.33
CA MET A 39 0.71 9.31 -1.06
C MET A 39 -0.64 8.60 -1.15
N ARG A 40 -0.66 7.32 -0.77
CA ARG A 40 -1.85 6.48 -0.83
C ARG A 40 -2.05 5.76 0.50
N VAL A 41 -3.30 5.48 0.85
CA VAL A 41 -3.63 4.55 1.95
C VAL A 41 -4.28 3.31 1.35
N PHE A 42 -3.77 2.15 1.73
CA PHE A 42 -4.36 0.86 1.39
C PHE A 42 -5.09 0.30 2.60
N GLU A 43 -6.25 -0.28 2.36
CA GLU A 43 -7.07 -0.91 3.39
C GLU A 43 -7.39 -2.32 2.94
N MET A 44 -6.83 -3.31 3.66
CA MET A 44 -7.02 -4.73 3.37
C MET A 44 -7.89 -5.37 4.44
N GLU A 45 -9.05 -5.87 4.05
CA GLU A 45 -9.93 -6.61 4.97
C GLU A 45 -9.30 -7.96 5.35
N PRO A 46 -9.74 -8.59 6.44
CA PRO A 46 -9.28 -9.96 6.76
C PRO A 46 -9.48 -10.90 5.58
N GLY A 47 -8.44 -11.65 5.25
CA GLY A 47 -8.41 -12.55 4.10
C GLY A 47 -8.04 -11.89 2.78
N ALA A 48 -7.82 -10.57 2.76
CA ALA A 48 -7.44 -9.85 1.56
C ALA A 48 -6.06 -10.28 1.06
N VAL A 49 -5.89 -10.27 -0.25
CA VAL A 49 -4.63 -10.63 -0.91
C VAL A 49 -4.29 -9.58 -1.96
N ILE A 50 -3.04 -9.13 -1.96
CA ILE A 50 -2.43 -8.45 -3.10
C ILE A 50 -1.34 -9.41 -3.60
N PRO A 51 -1.55 -10.07 -4.75
CA PRO A 51 -0.59 -11.06 -5.25
C PRO A 51 0.78 -10.44 -5.56
N SER A 52 1.78 -11.29 -5.65
CA SER A 52 3.13 -10.88 -6.02
C SER A 52 3.13 -10.13 -7.35
N HIS A 53 3.75 -8.97 -7.37
CA HIS A 53 3.85 -8.12 -8.55
C HIS A 53 5.14 -7.30 -8.48
N THR A 54 5.54 -6.74 -9.60
CA THR A 54 6.72 -5.87 -9.69
C THR A 54 6.35 -4.56 -10.36
N HIS A 55 7.14 -3.53 -10.07
CA HIS A 55 7.04 -2.25 -10.75
C HIS A 55 8.42 -1.89 -11.32
N ASP A 56 8.46 -1.47 -12.58
CA ASP A 56 9.72 -1.24 -13.29
C ASP A 56 10.48 -0.01 -12.81
N PHE A 57 9.79 0.98 -12.22
CA PHE A 57 10.44 2.22 -11.84
C PHE A 57 10.03 2.75 -10.47
N GLU A 58 9.00 2.20 -9.84
CA GLU A 58 8.51 2.65 -8.54
C GLU A 58 9.17 1.88 -7.41
N GLN A 59 9.75 2.61 -6.47
CA GLN A 59 10.04 2.09 -5.15
C GLN A 59 8.86 2.44 -4.24
N HIS A 60 8.67 1.68 -3.18
CA HIS A 60 7.59 1.89 -2.22
C HIS A 60 8.17 2.17 -0.85
N GLU A 61 7.69 3.23 -0.20
CA GLU A 61 7.96 3.51 1.20
C GLU A 61 6.63 3.40 1.94
N ILE A 62 6.55 2.47 2.86
CA ILE A 62 5.31 2.07 3.51
C ILE A 62 5.43 2.25 5.01
N PHE A 63 4.33 2.74 5.61
CA PHE A 63 4.19 2.78 7.06
C PHE A 63 2.87 2.13 7.45
N VAL A 64 2.93 1.11 8.32
CA VAL A 64 1.74 0.34 8.72
C VAL A 64 0.98 1.11 9.80
N LEU A 65 -0.28 1.43 9.51
CA LEU A 65 -1.16 2.20 10.40
C LEU A 65 -1.93 1.30 11.36
N GLU A 66 -2.34 0.11 10.92
CA GLU A 66 -3.23 -0.76 11.67
C GLU A 66 -3.07 -2.21 11.25
N GLY A 67 -3.19 -3.13 12.21
CA GLY A 67 -3.23 -4.56 11.94
C GLY A 67 -1.87 -5.19 11.71
N SER A 68 -1.89 -6.41 11.21
CA SER A 68 -0.70 -7.17 10.84
C SER A 68 -0.96 -7.99 9.59
N ALA A 69 0.08 -8.31 8.85
CA ALA A 69 -0.04 -9.08 7.63
C ALA A 69 1.24 -9.84 7.30
N LYS A 70 1.12 -10.85 6.46
CA LYS A 70 2.26 -11.51 5.85
C LYS A 70 2.65 -10.73 4.61
N VAL A 71 3.94 -10.36 4.52
CA VAL A 71 4.50 -9.63 3.39
C VAL A 71 5.64 -10.45 2.81
N THR A 72 5.67 -10.60 1.50
CA THR A 72 6.79 -11.25 0.82
C THR A 72 7.51 -10.26 -0.07
N SER A 73 8.82 -10.36 -0.12
CA SER A 73 9.63 -9.49 -0.96
C SER A 73 10.93 -10.21 -1.32
N GLY A 74 11.28 -10.23 -2.61
CA GLY A 74 12.50 -10.90 -3.05
C GLY A 74 12.55 -12.39 -2.71
N GLY A 75 11.42 -13.05 -2.66
CA GLY A 75 11.33 -14.47 -2.29
C GLY A 75 11.40 -14.75 -0.79
N LYS A 76 11.48 -13.72 0.05
CA LYS A 76 11.50 -13.85 1.51
C LYS A 76 10.16 -13.45 2.11
N GLU A 77 9.79 -14.12 3.21
CA GLU A 77 8.56 -13.85 3.93
C GLU A 77 8.85 -13.07 5.21
N PHE A 78 8.04 -12.03 5.45
CA PHE A 78 8.13 -11.18 6.62
C PHE A 78 6.75 -11.03 7.25
N ARG A 79 6.73 -10.69 8.54
CA ARG A 79 5.51 -10.28 9.24
C ARG A 79 5.60 -8.77 9.49
N ALA A 80 4.63 -8.01 8.96
CA ALA A 80 4.52 -6.58 9.22
C ALA A 80 3.37 -6.31 10.19
N LYS A 81 3.54 -5.35 11.08
CA LYS A 81 2.50 -4.95 12.04
C LYS A 81 2.50 -3.44 12.23
N LYS A 82 1.45 -2.95 12.90
CA LYS A 82 1.29 -1.52 13.22
C LYS A 82 2.60 -0.91 13.71
N GLY A 83 2.98 0.20 13.10
CA GLY A 83 4.19 0.94 13.45
C GLY A 83 5.43 0.53 12.67
N ASP A 84 5.37 -0.51 11.85
CA ASP A 84 6.50 -0.92 11.03
C ASP A 84 6.63 -0.04 9.78
N ALA A 85 7.87 0.25 9.41
CA ALA A 85 8.20 0.87 8.13
C ALA A 85 8.73 -0.20 7.18
N ILE A 86 8.32 -0.13 5.90
CA ILE A 86 8.73 -1.09 4.88
C ILE A 86 9.27 -0.34 3.68
N PHE A 87 10.42 -0.76 3.17
CA PHE A 87 10.94 -0.28 1.92
C PHE A 87 10.96 -1.41 0.89
N VAL A 88 10.33 -1.17 -0.27
CA VAL A 88 10.36 -2.11 -1.39
C VAL A 88 11.16 -1.46 -2.52
N PRO A 89 12.36 -1.99 -2.85
CA PRO A 89 13.16 -1.47 -3.96
C PRO A 89 12.47 -1.60 -5.32
N VAL A 90 12.90 -0.79 -6.27
CA VAL A 90 12.46 -0.90 -7.66
C VAL A 90 12.72 -2.32 -8.18
N GLY A 91 11.73 -2.90 -8.84
CA GLY A 91 11.87 -4.20 -9.49
C GLY A 91 11.79 -5.41 -8.57
N GLU A 92 11.67 -5.21 -7.25
CA GLU A 92 11.55 -6.34 -6.33
C GLU A 92 10.10 -6.83 -6.27
N ALA A 93 9.88 -8.11 -6.56
CA ALA A 93 8.55 -8.72 -6.47
C ALA A 93 8.09 -8.73 -5.01
N HIS A 94 6.86 -8.31 -4.78
CA HIS A 94 6.31 -8.23 -3.43
C HIS A 94 4.82 -8.55 -3.41
N SER A 95 4.35 -9.05 -2.26
CA SER A 95 2.95 -9.41 -2.07
C SER A 95 2.53 -9.15 -0.62
N TYR A 96 1.22 -9.06 -0.40
CA TYR A 96 0.64 -8.84 0.92
C TYR A 96 -0.55 -9.78 1.12
N ILE A 97 -0.65 -10.38 2.30
CA ILE A 97 -1.79 -11.22 2.68
C ILE A 97 -2.20 -10.82 4.09
N ASN A 98 -3.44 -10.35 4.24
CA ASN A 98 -4.00 -10.12 5.57
C ASN A 98 -4.54 -11.45 6.10
N ASP A 99 -3.70 -12.16 6.84
CA ASP A 99 -4.02 -13.43 7.48
C ASP A 99 -4.53 -13.27 8.92
N GLY A 100 -4.78 -12.04 9.33
CA GLY A 100 -5.31 -11.72 10.66
C GLY A 100 -6.82 -11.59 10.67
N LYS A 101 -7.35 -11.12 11.81
CA LYS A 101 -8.80 -10.95 12.03
C LYS A 101 -9.23 -9.48 11.99
N LYS A 102 -8.29 -8.56 11.83
CA LYS A 102 -8.53 -7.12 11.79
C LYS A 102 -8.08 -6.56 10.45
N PRO A 103 -8.61 -5.39 10.03
CA PRO A 103 -8.11 -4.72 8.84
C PRO A 103 -6.60 -4.45 8.95
N PHE A 104 -5.91 -4.58 7.82
CA PHE A 104 -4.51 -4.19 7.68
C PHE A 104 -4.47 -2.92 6.83
N LYS A 105 -4.00 -1.82 7.42
CA LYS A 105 -3.97 -0.52 6.75
C LYS A 105 -2.55 0.02 6.72
N PHE A 106 -2.15 0.58 5.59
CA PHE A 106 -0.83 1.17 5.46
C PHE A 106 -0.82 2.36 4.50
N ILE A 107 0.09 3.29 4.79
CA ILE A 107 0.42 4.38 3.86
C ILE A 107 1.50 3.87 2.93
N CYS A 108 1.39 4.18 1.65
CA CYS A 108 2.43 3.89 0.67
C CYS A 108 2.75 5.15 -0.12
N VAL A 109 4.01 5.55 -0.10
CA VAL A 109 4.52 6.70 -0.85
C VAL A 109 5.32 6.19 -2.03
N ILE A 110 5.02 6.72 -3.21
CA ILE A 110 5.70 6.38 -4.46
C ILE A 110 6.11 7.66 -5.19
N PRO A 111 7.10 7.58 -6.09
CA PRO A 111 7.42 8.72 -6.95
C PRO A 111 6.26 9.03 -7.91
N VAL A 112 6.10 10.31 -8.22
CA VAL A 112 5.18 10.76 -9.27
C VAL A 112 5.86 10.58 -10.62
N LYS A 113 5.10 10.08 -11.60
CA LYS A 113 5.58 9.98 -12.99
C LYS A 113 5.53 11.30 -13.72
#